data_5e680ebee73a3130faf73db891b9aa61
#
_entry.id   5e680ebee73a3130faf73db891b9aa61
#
_cell.length_a   1.000
_cell.length_b   1.000
_cell.length_c   1.000
_cell.angle_alpha   90.00
_cell.angle_beta   90.00
_cell.angle_gamma   90.00
#
_symmetry.space_group_name_H-M   'P 1'
#
loop_
_entity.id
_entity.type
_entity.pdbx_description
1 polymer ?
#
loop_
_entity_poly.entity_id
_entity_poly.type
_entity_poly.pdbx_seq_one_letter_code
_entity_poly.pdbx_strand_id
1 'polypeptide(L)'
;MKRRLILFLFLICCCHSFTMAEKLVLKECSFLGRVDNAYKGKVIFSYPGVSVKLKFKGSSKISVLMADTLRSILEQSNYFYLFIDGKLKGKIQPTTQLHPVVLADGLSKSEHTVELIKLTESQVGTTIFNGFLLDDRSKVLKSDYSADLNVEFIGNSITCGYGNEVASFPPKSGFESINQNNYFAWGAIVARKLSANYQCVAYSGRGLRRNFSGDSLGTLPLIYNRVLPDDDDSHWNFKNYTPNLLVINLGTNDFSAETNLGLTVDSVEFVSSYLKFVKQLRDFYPKATIVCVVGPMMSDDYPKDGMQWSRIQRYVGSVVSSSNKAGDSNIYYFAHDPQLPPLGEDYHPSKSTHERMADRFVSFLQTLGY
;
A
#
# COMPACT_ATOMS: atom_id res chain seq x y z
N MET A 1 80.04 27.56 -18.97
CA MET A 1 78.56 27.41 -19.07
C MET A 1 78.10 26.37 -18.08
N LYS A 2 77.54 26.79 -16.96
CA LYS A 2 77.03 25.88 -15.92
C LYS A 2 75.51 25.71 -16.15
N ARG A 3 75.03 24.50 -16.53
CA ARG A 3 73.62 24.15 -16.62
C ARG A 3 73.06 23.90 -15.21
N ARG A 4 72.11 24.71 -14.79
CA ARG A 4 71.32 24.46 -13.57
C ARG A 4 70.17 23.49 -13.92
N LEU A 5 70.17 22.34 -13.26
CA LEU A 5 69.03 21.35 -13.30
C LEU A 5 67.99 21.80 -12.32
N ILE A 6 66.81 22.19 -12.82
CA ILE A 6 65.62 22.49 -11.95
C ILE A 6 64.88 21.21 -11.80
N LEU A 7 64.89 20.68 -10.57
CA LEU A 7 64.12 19.49 -10.19
C LEU A 7 62.67 19.94 -9.83
N PHE A 8 61.68 19.62 -10.68
CA PHE A 8 60.26 19.81 -10.33
C PHE A 8 59.82 18.63 -9.47
N LEU A 9 59.57 18.86 -8.17
CA LEU A 9 58.90 17.93 -7.30
C LEU A 9 57.40 17.99 -7.62
N PHE A 10 56.87 16.97 -8.29
CA PHE A 10 55.43 16.74 -8.38
C PHE A 10 54.94 16.17 -7.04
N LEU A 11 54.24 16.99 -6.24
CA LEU A 11 53.51 16.53 -5.06
C LEU A 11 52.24 15.80 -5.58
N ILE A 12 52.32 14.47 -5.67
CA ILE A 12 51.13 13.64 -5.91
C ILE A 12 50.29 13.66 -4.61
N CYS A 13 49.29 14.53 -4.56
CA CYS A 13 48.30 14.52 -3.51
C CYS A 13 47.41 13.28 -3.69
N CYS A 14 47.82 12.14 -3.09
CA CYS A 14 46.96 10.96 -2.99
C CYS A 14 45.77 11.31 -2.12
N CYS A 15 44.65 11.75 -2.75
CA CYS A 15 43.34 11.75 -2.11
C CYS A 15 42.97 10.31 -1.81
N HIS A 16 43.34 9.81 -0.63
CA HIS A 16 42.78 8.57 -0.09
C HIS A 16 41.35 8.88 0.27
N SER A 17 40.43 8.50 -0.60
CA SER A 17 39.01 8.39 -0.23
C SER A 17 38.90 7.34 0.86
N PHE A 18 38.88 7.76 2.12
CA PHE A 18 38.53 6.89 3.23
C PHE A 18 37.09 6.44 3.02
N THR A 19 36.90 5.28 2.43
CA THR A 19 35.61 4.59 2.49
C THR A 19 35.38 4.22 3.95
N MET A 20 34.53 4.95 4.64
CA MET A 20 34.10 4.58 5.99
C MET A 20 33.45 3.19 5.92
N ALA A 21 33.86 2.32 6.86
CA ALA A 21 33.21 1.02 6.98
C ALA A 21 31.70 1.22 7.23
N GLU A 22 30.88 0.47 6.54
CA GLU A 22 29.42 0.50 6.67
C GLU A 22 28.93 -0.75 7.43
N LYS A 23 27.89 -0.60 8.24
CA LYS A 23 27.20 -1.72 8.88
C LYS A 23 25.79 -1.87 8.36
N LEU A 24 25.36 -3.12 8.19
CA LEU A 24 24.00 -3.48 7.80
C LEU A 24 23.09 -3.52 9.02
N VAL A 25 21.95 -2.85 8.93
CA VAL A 25 20.92 -2.78 9.98
C VAL A 25 19.60 -3.28 9.40
N LEU A 26 19.09 -4.38 9.96
CA LEU A 26 17.82 -4.98 9.58
C LEU A 26 16.94 -5.24 10.81
N LYS A 27 17.49 -5.83 11.86
CA LYS A 27 16.71 -6.30 13.02
C LYS A 27 16.05 -5.16 13.80
N GLU A 28 16.66 -4.00 13.77
CA GLU A 28 16.19 -2.80 14.46
C GLU A 28 15.26 -1.93 13.60
N CYS A 29 14.97 -2.36 12.36
CA CYS A 29 13.97 -1.71 11.53
C CYS A 29 12.56 -2.03 12.03
N SER A 30 11.70 -1.01 12.07
CA SER A 30 10.29 -1.17 12.35
C SER A 30 9.52 -1.28 11.04
N PHE A 31 8.54 -2.19 10.99
CA PHE A 31 7.70 -2.43 9.82
C PHE A 31 6.24 -2.18 10.17
N LEU A 32 5.50 -1.64 9.21
CA LEU A 32 4.04 -1.50 9.26
C LEU A 32 3.47 -2.06 7.96
N GLY A 33 2.43 -2.91 8.07
CA GLY A 33 1.87 -3.67 6.96
C GLY A 33 2.29 -5.15 7.00
N ARG A 34 1.85 -5.93 6.01
CA ARG A 34 2.12 -7.37 5.95
C ARG A 34 3.50 -7.64 5.40
N VAL A 35 4.38 -8.18 6.24
CA VAL A 35 5.75 -8.56 5.88
C VAL A 35 6.05 -9.99 6.35
N ASP A 36 6.86 -10.73 5.59
CA ASP A 36 7.44 -12.00 5.98
C ASP A 36 8.89 -11.81 6.43
N ASN A 37 9.14 -12.07 7.70
CA ASN A 37 10.47 -11.95 8.34
C ASN A 37 11.22 -13.30 8.36
N ALA A 38 10.58 -14.39 7.93
CA ALA A 38 11.17 -15.73 8.01
C ALA A 38 12.07 -16.07 6.80
N TYR A 39 12.09 -15.23 5.78
CA TYR A 39 12.75 -15.52 4.53
C TYR A 39 14.28 -15.33 4.61
N LYS A 40 15.01 -16.37 5.06
CA LYS A 40 16.50 -16.45 5.00
C LYS A 40 17.24 -15.19 5.50
N GLY A 41 16.75 -14.59 6.59
CA GLY A 41 17.37 -13.38 7.17
C GLY A 41 17.13 -12.10 6.36
N LYS A 42 16.07 -12.06 5.56
CA LYS A 42 15.59 -10.91 4.79
C LYS A 42 14.12 -10.69 5.15
N VAL A 43 13.61 -9.52 4.81
CA VAL A 43 12.17 -9.21 4.92
C VAL A 43 11.61 -9.09 3.51
N ILE A 44 10.52 -9.80 3.24
CA ILE A 44 9.83 -9.72 1.94
C ILE A 44 8.40 -9.22 2.11
N PHE A 45 7.94 -8.45 1.15
CA PHE A 45 6.58 -7.90 1.14
C PHE A 45 6.17 -7.48 -0.27
N SER A 46 4.85 -7.45 -0.50
CA SER A 46 4.31 -7.06 -1.81
C SER A 46 3.13 -6.10 -1.73
N TYR A 47 2.32 -6.13 -0.67
CA TYR A 47 1.17 -5.22 -0.53
C TYR A 47 1.56 -3.75 -0.57
N PRO A 48 0.68 -2.86 -1.11
CA PRO A 48 0.92 -1.43 -1.11
C PRO A 48 0.83 -0.86 0.31
N GLY A 49 1.47 0.28 0.54
CA GLY A 49 1.44 0.97 1.85
C GLY A 49 2.35 0.36 2.91
N VAL A 50 3.02 -0.77 2.64
CA VAL A 50 4.03 -1.30 3.57
C VAL A 50 5.10 -0.24 3.80
N SER A 51 5.39 0.03 5.09
CA SER A 51 6.36 1.03 5.51
C SER A 51 7.50 0.40 6.31
N VAL A 52 8.70 0.90 6.09
CA VAL A 52 9.92 0.52 6.83
C VAL A 52 10.55 1.76 7.42
N LYS A 53 10.79 1.76 8.73
CA LYS A 53 11.34 2.90 9.48
C LYS A 53 12.58 2.51 10.26
N LEU A 54 13.56 3.42 10.27
CA LEU A 54 14.75 3.31 11.13
C LEU A 54 15.08 4.68 11.71
N LYS A 55 15.40 4.72 13.01
CA LYS A 55 15.96 5.90 13.70
C LYS A 55 17.42 5.65 14.06
N PHE A 56 18.29 6.62 13.77
CA PHE A 56 19.73 6.48 13.97
C PHE A 56 20.38 7.81 14.30
N LYS A 57 21.65 7.77 14.77
CA LYS A 57 22.51 8.95 14.91
C LYS A 57 23.97 8.61 14.63
N GLY A 58 24.75 9.62 14.27
CA GLY A 58 26.19 9.48 14.07
C GLY A 58 26.59 8.94 12.69
N SER A 59 25.63 8.77 11.75
CA SER A 59 25.91 8.46 10.36
C SER A 59 25.75 9.70 9.50
N SER A 60 26.69 9.96 8.59
CA SER A 60 26.58 11.03 7.60
C SER A 60 25.92 10.56 6.31
N LYS A 61 25.87 9.25 6.11
CA LYS A 61 25.30 8.61 4.92
C LYS A 61 24.35 7.50 5.35
N ILE A 62 23.30 7.31 4.58
CA ILE A 62 22.42 6.15 4.66
C ILE A 62 22.14 5.62 3.27
N SER A 63 22.26 4.31 3.11
CA SER A 63 21.86 3.58 1.90
C SER A 63 20.85 2.48 2.26
N VAL A 64 20.09 2.01 1.30
CA VAL A 64 19.22 0.84 1.43
C VAL A 64 19.74 -0.30 0.57
N LEU A 65 19.66 -1.51 1.10
CA LEU A 65 19.96 -2.73 0.37
C LEU A 65 18.63 -3.47 0.13
N MET A 66 18.05 -3.29 -1.06
CA MET A 66 16.78 -3.92 -1.46
C MET A 66 16.77 -4.24 -2.95
N ALA A 67 15.94 -5.19 -3.34
CA ALA A 67 15.71 -5.58 -4.73
C ALA A 67 14.24 -5.93 -4.96
N ASP A 68 13.80 -5.81 -6.22
CA ASP A 68 12.48 -6.26 -6.64
C ASP A 68 12.55 -7.59 -7.40
N THR A 69 11.52 -8.39 -7.21
CA THR A 69 11.19 -9.47 -8.13
C THR A 69 10.11 -8.94 -9.08
N LEU A 70 10.46 -8.63 -10.30
CA LEU A 70 9.50 -8.17 -11.29
C LEU A 70 8.55 -9.31 -11.67
N ARG A 71 7.28 -8.97 -11.92
CA ARG A 71 6.35 -9.91 -12.53
C ARG A 71 6.49 -9.86 -14.04
N SER A 72 6.62 -11.03 -14.65
CA SER A 72 6.79 -11.17 -16.10
C SER A 72 5.65 -10.55 -16.94
N ILE A 73 4.45 -10.41 -16.36
CA ILE A 73 3.27 -9.87 -17.09
C ILE A 73 3.36 -8.35 -17.24
N LEU A 74 3.87 -7.62 -16.25
CA LEU A 74 3.87 -6.15 -16.28
C LEU A 74 5.24 -5.57 -16.64
N GLU A 75 6.33 -6.29 -16.37
CA GLU A 75 7.71 -5.83 -16.54
C GLU A 75 7.99 -4.42 -15.98
N GLN A 76 7.25 -4.07 -14.92
CA GLN A 76 7.28 -2.75 -14.31
C GLN A 76 7.84 -2.81 -12.89
N SER A 77 8.45 -1.72 -12.44
CA SER A 77 9.12 -1.65 -11.13
C SER A 77 8.19 -1.18 -10.03
N ASN A 78 8.50 -1.60 -8.80
CA ASN A 78 7.93 -0.96 -7.62
C ASN A 78 8.52 0.45 -7.41
N TYR A 79 7.76 1.28 -6.72
CA TYR A 79 8.17 2.62 -6.29
C TYR A 79 7.92 2.81 -4.81
N PHE A 80 8.81 3.60 -4.19
CA PHE A 80 8.72 3.94 -2.77
C PHE A 80 8.84 5.45 -2.59
N TYR A 81 8.10 6.02 -1.65
CA TYR A 81 8.46 7.33 -1.11
C TYR A 81 9.55 7.17 -0.06
N LEU A 82 10.54 8.07 -0.15
CA LEU A 82 11.59 8.25 0.84
C LEU A 82 11.28 9.48 1.69
N PHE A 83 11.23 9.29 3.00
CA PHE A 83 11.19 10.36 3.98
C PHE A 83 12.47 10.37 4.80
N ILE A 84 13.04 11.56 5.02
CA ILE A 84 14.11 11.82 5.98
C ILE A 84 13.58 12.88 6.96
N ASP A 85 13.56 12.54 8.25
CA ASP A 85 13.05 13.42 9.32
C ASP A 85 11.64 13.93 9.03
N GLY A 86 10.77 13.03 8.57
CA GLY A 86 9.38 13.33 8.21
C GLY A 86 9.18 14.15 6.93
N LYS A 87 10.27 14.52 6.22
CA LYS A 87 10.19 15.30 4.97
C LYS A 87 10.35 14.40 3.76
N LEU A 88 9.39 14.44 2.85
CA LEU A 88 9.45 13.73 1.57
C LEU A 88 10.66 14.21 0.75
N LYS A 89 11.49 13.25 0.32
CA LYS A 89 12.68 13.50 -0.51
C LYS A 89 12.46 13.13 -1.98
N GLY A 90 11.51 12.24 -2.27
CA GLY A 90 11.18 11.82 -3.62
C GLY A 90 10.76 10.36 -3.69
N LYS A 91 10.59 9.88 -4.93
CA LYS A 91 10.40 8.47 -5.23
C LYS A 91 11.75 7.79 -5.42
N ILE A 92 11.88 6.57 -4.91
CA ILE A 92 12.97 5.66 -5.23
C ILE A 92 12.42 4.42 -5.92
N GLN A 93 13.23 3.86 -6.80
CA GLN A 93 12.91 2.68 -7.60
C GLN A 93 13.99 1.62 -7.34
N PRO A 94 13.66 0.49 -6.72
CA PRO A 94 14.58 -0.64 -6.64
C PRO A 94 14.87 -1.21 -8.03
N THR A 95 15.99 -1.91 -8.14
CA THR A 95 16.28 -2.75 -9.31
C THR A 95 16.06 -4.22 -8.97
N THR A 96 16.17 -5.10 -9.96
CA THR A 96 16.12 -6.56 -9.75
C THR A 96 17.38 -7.12 -9.11
N GLN A 97 18.46 -6.32 -9.07
CA GLN A 97 19.73 -6.70 -8.47
C GLN A 97 19.87 -6.09 -7.08
N LEU A 98 20.30 -6.92 -6.12
CA LEU A 98 20.56 -6.46 -4.77
C LEU A 98 21.86 -5.65 -4.73
N HIS A 99 21.74 -4.34 -4.68
CA HIS A 99 22.88 -3.41 -4.54
C HIS A 99 22.49 -2.22 -3.64
N PRO A 100 23.46 -1.58 -2.99
CA PRO A 100 23.18 -0.40 -2.18
C PRO A 100 22.68 0.77 -3.03
N VAL A 101 21.56 1.37 -2.61
CA VAL A 101 21.04 2.63 -3.16
C VAL A 101 21.20 3.71 -2.11
N VAL A 102 21.94 4.77 -2.42
CA VAL A 102 22.15 5.90 -1.50
C VAL A 102 20.84 6.66 -1.34
N LEU A 103 20.37 6.79 -0.11
CA LEU A 103 19.14 7.52 0.23
C LEU A 103 19.46 8.97 0.64
N ALA A 104 20.52 9.18 1.38
CA ALA A 104 21.02 10.50 1.75
C ALA A 104 22.51 10.44 2.04
N ASP A 105 23.20 11.56 1.77
CA ASP A 105 24.60 11.78 2.06
C ASP A 105 24.78 13.21 2.61
N GLY A 106 25.82 13.44 3.40
CA GLY A 106 26.08 14.72 4.04
C GLY A 106 25.12 15.02 5.21
N LEU A 107 24.50 14.01 5.82
CA LEU A 107 23.69 14.18 7.02
C LEU A 107 24.56 14.64 8.19
N SER A 108 23.96 15.42 9.10
CA SER A 108 24.60 15.77 10.38
C SER A 108 24.81 14.50 11.23
N LYS A 109 25.59 14.61 12.32
CA LYS A 109 25.76 13.49 13.25
C LYS A 109 24.65 13.44 14.33
N SER A 110 23.63 14.29 14.22
CA SER A 110 22.46 14.29 15.10
C SER A 110 21.54 13.07 14.89
N GLU A 111 20.39 13.04 15.53
CA GLU A 111 19.39 12.01 15.30
C GLU A 111 18.65 12.26 13.99
N HIS A 112 18.46 11.19 13.23
CA HIS A 112 17.70 11.17 11.98
C HIS A 112 16.74 9.98 11.96
N THR A 113 15.65 10.15 11.22
CA THR A 113 14.70 9.07 10.91
C THR A 113 14.61 8.91 9.40
N VAL A 114 14.78 7.69 8.90
CA VAL A 114 14.45 7.32 7.54
C VAL A 114 13.17 6.50 7.52
N GLU A 115 12.31 6.74 6.55
CA GLU A 115 11.12 5.92 6.31
C GLU A 115 10.93 5.71 4.80
N LEU A 116 10.70 4.46 4.42
CA LEU A 116 10.32 4.05 3.07
C LEU A 116 8.88 3.57 3.08
N ILE A 117 8.05 4.07 2.16
CA ILE A 117 6.65 3.66 2.01
C ILE A 117 6.43 3.12 0.60
N LYS A 118 6.03 1.86 0.47
CA LYS A 118 5.74 1.22 -0.83
C LYS A 118 4.49 1.83 -1.45
N LEU A 119 4.61 2.32 -2.68
CA LEU A 119 3.53 3.00 -3.40
C LEU A 119 2.69 2.06 -4.26
N THR A 120 3.34 1.05 -4.81
CA THR A 120 2.79 0.12 -5.79
C THR A 120 2.23 -1.15 -5.15
N GLU A 121 1.34 -1.82 -5.85
CA GLU A 121 0.66 -3.04 -5.40
C GLU A 121 1.42 -4.34 -5.70
N SER A 122 0.84 -5.46 -5.25
CA SER A 122 1.46 -6.79 -5.35
C SER A 122 1.62 -7.30 -6.77
N GLN A 123 0.73 -6.94 -7.70
CA GLN A 123 0.87 -7.39 -9.09
C GLN A 123 2.08 -6.79 -9.82
N VAL A 124 2.66 -5.71 -9.31
CA VAL A 124 3.90 -5.12 -9.84
C VAL A 124 5.11 -5.98 -9.46
N GLY A 125 5.11 -6.54 -8.26
CA GLY A 125 6.18 -7.43 -7.80
C GLY A 125 6.35 -7.42 -6.28
N THR A 126 7.23 -8.31 -5.84
CA THR A 126 7.60 -8.48 -4.43
C THR A 126 8.94 -7.79 -4.19
N THR A 127 9.04 -7.06 -3.09
CA THR A 127 10.29 -6.42 -2.66
C THR A 127 11.00 -7.30 -1.64
N ILE A 128 12.29 -7.51 -1.85
CA ILE A 128 13.23 -8.14 -0.93
C ILE A 128 14.01 -7.02 -0.25
N PHE A 129 13.78 -6.82 1.04
CA PHE A 129 14.47 -5.82 1.85
C PHE A 129 15.51 -6.49 2.73
N ASN A 130 16.78 -6.10 2.57
CA ASN A 130 17.91 -6.64 3.33
C ASN A 130 18.34 -5.73 4.47
N GLY A 131 17.93 -4.45 4.50
CA GLY A 131 18.28 -3.51 5.55
C GLY A 131 18.82 -2.19 5.05
N PHE A 132 19.18 -1.34 5.99
CA PHE A 132 19.87 -0.09 5.74
C PHE A 132 21.37 -0.24 6.03
N LEU A 133 22.19 0.50 5.27
CA LEU A 133 23.63 0.63 5.49
C LEU A 133 23.91 2.00 6.11
N LEU A 134 24.60 2.00 7.23
CA LEU A 134 25.02 3.19 7.98
C LEU A 134 26.53 3.18 8.19
N ASP A 135 27.13 4.35 8.46
CA ASP A 135 28.51 4.41 8.96
C ASP A 135 28.70 3.48 10.17
N ASP A 136 29.76 2.70 10.22
CA ASP A 136 29.99 1.65 11.23
C ASP A 136 29.87 2.15 12.68
N ARG A 137 30.36 3.37 12.97
CA ARG A 137 30.30 3.99 14.30
C ARG A 137 28.96 4.62 14.67
N SER A 138 27.96 4.58 13.79
CA SER A 138 26.62 5.09 14.07
C SER A 138 25.93 4.30 15.16
N LYS A 139 24.90 4.88 15.79
CA LYS A 139 24.03 4.21 16.77
C LYS A 139 22.62 4.12 16.20
N VAL A 140 22.04 2.94 16.27
CA VAL A 140 20.63 2.74 16.01
C VAL A 140 19.84 3.09 17.26
N LEU A 141 18.71 3.75 17.10
CA LEU A 141 17.82 4.17 18.15
C LEU A 141 16.48 3.45 17.99
N LYS A 142 15.74 3.31 19.08
CA LYS A 142 14.40 2.72 19.03
C LYS A 142 13.49 3.59 18.15
N SER A 143 12.79 2.95 17.23
CA SER A 143 11.73 3.55 16.41
C SER A 143 10.54 2.60 16.40
N ASP A 144 9.33 3.15 16.48
CA ASP A 144 8.09 2.37 16.48
C ASP A 144 7.03 3.06 15.64
N TYR A 145 6.04 2.30 15.21
CA TYR A 145 4.74 2.78 14.78
C TYR A 145 3.80 2.68 15.99
N SER A 146 3.64 3.77 16.72
CA SER A 146 3.03 3.81 18.06
C SER A 146 1.70 4.55 18.11
N ALA A 147 0.93 4.56 17.00
CA ALA A 147 -0.41 5.14 17.05
C ALA A 147 -1.36 4.26 17.89
N ASP A 148 -2.26 4.91 18.64
CA ASP A 148 -3.27 4.21 19.43
C ASP A 148 -4.35 3.56 18.55
N LEU A 149 -4.54 4.08 17.34
CA LEU A 149 -5.51 3.60 16.36
C LEU A 149 -4.80 2.81 15.26
N ASN A 150 -5.27 1.60 15.02
CA ASN A 150 -4.87 0.73 13.92
C ASN A 150 -6.01 0.59 12.92
N VAL A 151 -5.77 0.91 11.65
CA VAL A 151 -6.79 0.77 10.59
C VAL A 151 -6.30 -0.17 9.49
N GLU A 152 -7.18 -1.06 9.03
CA GLU A 152 -6.92 -1.92 7.88
C GLU A 152 -7.92 -1.64 6.77
N PHE A 153 -7.42 -1.32 5.59
CA PHE A 153 -8.21 -1.14 4.37
C PHE A 153 -8.08 -2.36 3.48
N ILE A 154 -9.22 -2.97 3.18
CA ILE A 154 -9.35 -4.19 2.37
C ILE A 154 -10.05 -3.80 1.07
N GLY A 155 -9.43 -4.11 -0.09
CA GLY A 155 -10.05 -3.69 -1.35
C GLY A 155 -9.31 -4.15 -2.60
N ASN A 156 -9.53 -3.38 -3.64
CA ASN A 156 -9.02 -3.63 -4.99
C ASN A 156 -8.17 -2.45 -5.50
N SER A 157 -8.14 -2.22 -6.81
CA SER A 157 -7.41 -1.12 -7.46
C SER A 157 -7.69 0.26 -6.87
N ILE A 158 -8.94 0.54 -6.48
CA ILE A 158 -9.31 1.80 -5.81
C ILE A 158 -8.53 1.96 -4.51
N THR A 159 -8.41 0.89 -3.73
CA THR A 159 -7.70 0.90 -2.46
C THR A 159 -6.18 0.86 -2.64
N CYS A 160 -5.68 0.25 -3.72
CA CYS A 160 -4.27 0.32 -4.12
C CYS A 160 -3.83 1.74 -4.49
N GLY A 161 -4.73 2.57 -5.03
CA GLY A 161 -4.38 3.87 -5.63
C GLY A 161 -3.88 3.74 -7.07
N TYR A 162 -4.48 2.82 -7.85
CA TYR A 162 -4.18 2.54 -9.25
C TYR A 162 -4.24 3.83 -10.08
N GLY A 163 -3.14 4.18 -10.79
CA GLY A 163 -3.07 5.27 -11.74
C GLY A 163 -3.51 6.65 -11.22
N ASN A 164 -3.49 6.87 -9.90
CA ASN A 164 -4.11 8.05 -9.28
C ASN A 164 -3.27 9.34 -9.39
N GLU A 165 -2.02 9.26 -9.82
CA GLU A 165 -1.17 10.43 -10.08
C GLU A 165 -1.42 11.03 -11.49
N VAL A 166 -2.17 10.34 -12.34
CA VAL A 166 -2.72 10.91 -13.57
C VAL A 166 -4.07 11.55 -13.27
N ALA A 167 -4.38 12.65 -13.95
CA ALA A 167 -5.67 13.32 -13.88
C ALA A 167 -6.03 13.86 -15.26
N SER A 168 -6.86 13.15 -16.01
CA SER A 168 -7.22 13.50 -17.39
C SER A 168 -8.67 13.16 -17.72
N PHE A 169 -9.17 13.74 -18.83
CA PHE A 169 -10.42 13.36 -19.46
C PHE A 169 -10.32 13.62 -20.97
N PRO A 170 -10.48 12.58 -21.85
CA PRO A 170 -10.70 11.19 -21.45
C PRO A 170 -9.53 10.62 -20.64
N PRO A 171 -9.76 9.61 -19.80
CA PRO A 171 -8.71 9.04 -18.97
C PRO A 171 -7.62 8.37 -19.83
N LYS A 172 -6.38 8.42 -19.34
CA LYS A 172 -5.28 7.68 -19.93
C LYS A 172 -5.56 6.18 -19.82
N SER A 173 -5.38 5.45 -20.89
CA SER A 173 -5.52 3.99 -20.94
C SER A 173 -4.19 3.30 -20.69
N GLY A 174 -4.23 2.19 -19.98
CA GLY A 174 -3.08 1.34 -19.66
C GLY A 174 -2.38 1.72 -18.37
N PHE A 175 -2.11 0.70 -17.56
CA PHE A 175 -1.47 0.83 -16.27
C PHE A 175 0.03 1.14 -16.40
N GLU A 176 0.47 2.16 -15.70
CA GLU A 176 1.90 2.42 -15.47
C GLU A 176 2.18 2.52 -13.96
N SER A 177 3.04 1.64 -13.44
CA SER A 177 3.32 1.55 -11.99
C SER A 177 3.87 2.86 -11.40
N ILE A 178 4.52 3.69 -12.22
CA ILE A 178 5.00 5.02 -11.80
C ILE A 178 3.85 5.97 -11.40
N ASN A 179 2.67 5.76 -11.97
CA ASN A 179 1.46 6.56 -11.73
C ASN A 179 0.59 6.01 -10.59
N GLN A 180 0.93 4.82 -10.06
CA GLN A 180 0.26 4.26 -8.90
C GLN A 180 0.87 4.80 -7.62
N ASN A 181 0.02 5.26 -6.69
CA ASN A 181 0.50 5.83 -5.45
C ASN A 181 -0.44 5.56 -4.27
N ASN A 182 -0.14 4.51 -3.51
CA ASN A 182 -0.94 4.16 -2.33
C ASN A 182 -0.89 5.23 -1.23
N TYR A 183 0.20 6.01 -1.13
CA TYR A 183 0.27 7.11 -0.17
C TYR A 183 -0.82 8.17 -0.40
N PHE A 184 -1.26 8.34 -1.64
CA PHE A 184 -2.39 9.20 -2.03
C PHE A 184 -3.70 8.44 -2.23
N ALA A 185 -3.75 7.14 -1.97
CA ALA A 185 -5.02 6.43 -1.92
C ALA A 185 -5.84 6.87 -0.71
N TRP A 186 -7.16 6.86 -0.86
CA TRP A 186 -8.10 7.37 0.15
C TRP A 186 -7.91 6.77 1.55
N GLY A 187 -7.63 5.46 1.64
CA GLY A 187 -7.39 4.78 2.91
C GLY A 187 -6.15 5.29 3.63
N ALA A 188 -5.04 5.49 2.91
CA ALA A 188 -3.82 6.05 3.48
C ALA A 188 -3.99 7.53 3.89
N ILE A 189 -4.81 8.29 3.17
CA ILE A 189 -5.15 9.68 3.55
C ILE A 189 -6.00 9.67 4.84
N VAL A 190 -7.02 8.80 4.92
CA VAL A 190 -7.84 8.63 6.13
C VAL A 190 -6.97 8.29 7.33
N ALA A 191 -6.09 7.30 7.21
CA ALA A 191 -5.19 6.92 8.30
C ALA A 191 -4.34 8.08 8.81
N ARG A 192 -3.75 8.88 7.91
CA ARG A 192 -2.98 10.07 8.29
C ARG A 192 -3.83 11.15 8.97
N LYS A 193 -5.07 11.38 8.49
CA LYS A 193 -6.00 12.34 9.12
C LYS A 193 -6.42 11.91 10.52
N LEU A 194 -6.49 10.62 10.79
CA LEU A 194 -6.80 10.04 12.09
C LEU A 194 -5.54 9.79 12.95
N SER A 195 -4.36 10.12 12.46
CA SER A 195 -3.08 9.78 13.11
C SER A 195 -2.95 8.29 13.44
N ALA A 196 -3.47 7.41 12.56
CA ALA A 196 -3.54 5.97 12.75
C ALA A 196 -2.39 5.23 12.06
N ASN A 197 -2.03 4.06 12.60
CA ASN A 197 -1.27 3.06 11.85
C ASN A 197 -2.12 2.50 10.70
N TYR A 198 -1.52 2.35 9.53
CA TYR A 198 -2.20 1.96 8.30
C TYR A 198 -1.73 0.61 7.78
N GLN A 199 -2.65 -0.30 7.53
CA GLN A 199 -2.40 -1.54 6.79
C GLN A 199 -3.33 -1.59 5.58
N CYS A 200 -2.77 -1.92 4.42
CA CYS A 200 -3.51 -2.09 3.17
C CYS A 200 -3.44 -3.54 2.70
N VAL A 201 -4.60 -4.17 2.54
CA VAL A 201 -4.75 -5.52 1.98
C VAL A 201 -5.60 -5.39 0.72
N ALA A 202 -4.95 -5.01 -0.37
CA ALA A 202 -5.62 -4.72 -1.62
C ALA A 202 -4.85 -5.26 -2.82
N TYR A 203 -5.61 -5.64 -3.85
CA TYR A 203 -5.07 -6.18 -5.09
C TYR A 203 -5.99 -5.82 -6.26
N SER A 204 -5.46 -5.17 -7.29
CA SER A 204 -6.23 -4.75 -8.47
C SER A 204 -6.87 -5.93 -9.18
N GLY A 205 -8.08 -5.73 -9.69
CA GLY A 205 -8.84 -6.75 -10.40
C GLY A 205 -9.49 -7.82 -9.50
N ARG A 206 -9.15 -7.91 -8.21
CA ARG A 206 -9.76 -8.90 -7.31
C ARG A 206 -11.13 -8.43 -6.83
N GLY A 207 -12.12 -9.32 -6.93
CA GLY A 207 -13.48 -9.11 -6.46
C GLY A 207 -13.77 -9.80 -5.13
N LEU A 208 -15.00 -9.68 -4.72
CA LEU A 208 -15.54 -10.40 -3.57
C LEU A 208 -15.77 -11.89 -3.90
N ARG A 209 -16.48 -12.14 -4.98
CA ARG A 209 -16.87 -13.45 -5.49
C ARG A 209 -16.30 -13.73 -6.88
N ARG A 210 -16.15 -12.69 -7.68
CA ARG A 210 -15.67 -12.76 -9.06
C ARG A 210 -14.68 -11.63 -9.33
N ASN A 211 -13.57 -11.97 -9.98
CA ASN A 211 -12.55 -11.04 -10.41
C ASN A 211 -12.99 -10.27 -11.68
N PHE A 212 -12.29 -9.19 -11.98
CA PHE A 212 -12.48 -8.41 -13.22
C PHE A 212 -12.40 -9.28 -14.50
N SER A 213 -11.53 -10.30 -14.50
CA SER A 213 -11.36 -11.31 -15.56
C SER A 213 -12.55 -12.29 -15.70
N GLY A 214 -13.53 -12.23 -14.79
CA GLY A 214 -14.70 -13.12 -14.77
C GLY A 214 -14.51 -14.43 -14.01
N ASP A 215 -13.29 -14.79 -13.66
CA ASP A 215 -13.00 -15.97 -12.82
C ASP A 215 -13.23 -15.71 -11.33
N SER A 216 -13.17 -16.77 -10.54
CA SER A 216 -13.28 -16.72 -9.07
C SER A 216 -12.03 -17.21 -8.34
N LEU A 217 -10.90 -17.36 -9.06
CA LEU A 217 -9.66 -17.85 -8.51
C LEU A 217 -8.91 -16.73 -7.78
N GLY A 218 -8.57 -16.94 -6.52
CA GLY A 218 -7.83 -15.96 -5.73
C GLY A 218 -8.60 -14.63 -5.58
N THR A 219 -9.93 -14.67 -5.42
CA THR A 219 -10.71 -13.49 -5.01
C THR A 219 -10.20 -12.98 -3.66
N LEU A 220 -10.44 -11.71 -3.34
CA LEU A 220 -9.82 -11.12 -2.16
C LEU A 220 -10.09 -11.89 -0.86
N PRO A 221 -11.30 -12.41 -0.58
CA PRO A 221 -11.52 -13.26 0.60
C PRO A 221 -10.64 -14.51 0.66
N LEU A 222 -10.29 -15.11 -0.50
CA LEU A 222 -9.46 -16.32 -0.57
C LEU A 222 -7.98 -16.04 -0.30
N ILE A 223 -7.49 -14.85 -0.67
CA ILE A 223 -6.09 -14.46 -0.48
C ILE A 223 -5.86 -13.60 0.78
N TYR A 224 -6.93 -13.28 1.52
CA TYR A 224 -6.87 -12.37 2.66
C TYR A 224 -5.95 -12.85 3.79
N ASN A 225 -5.77 -14.16 3.95
CA ASN A 225 -4.91 -14.75 4.98
C ASN A 225 -3.41 -14.81 4.57
N ARG A 226 -3.03 -14.23 3.43
CA ARG A 226 -1.66 -14.29 2.92
C ARG A 226 -0.85 -13.04 3.25
N VAL A 227 0.45 -13.21 3.41
CA VAL A 227 1.45 -12.12 3.44
C VAL A 227 1.81 -11.70 2.01
N LEU A 228 1.99 -12.68 1.14
CA LEU A 228 2.21 -12.52 -0.30
C LEU A 228 0.99 -13.07 -1.03
N PRO A 229 0.13 -12.25 -1.63
CA PRO A 229 -1.17 -12.69 -2.13
C PRO A 229 -1.09 -13.76 -3.22
N ASP A 230 0.03 -13.85 -3.94
CA ASP A 230 0.25 -14.77 -5.05
C ASP A 230 1.03 -16.04 -4.65
N ASP A 231 1.28 -16.21 -3.37
CA ASP A 231 1.95 -17.37 -2.79
C ASP A 231 0.98 -18.09 -1.84
N ASP A 232 0.54 -19.30 -2.24
CA ASP A 232 -0.43 -20.10 -1.50
C ASP A 232 0.11 -20.58 -0.15
N ASP A 233 1.42 -20.70 -0.01
CA ASP A 233 2.10 -21.11 1.22
C ASP A 233 2.40 -19.96 2.17
N SER A 234 2.12 -18.74 1.75
CA SER A 234 2.36 -17.52 2.52
C SER A 234 1.20 -17.25 3.49
N HIS A 235 1.44 -17.30 4.79
CA HIS A 235 0.41 -17.13 5.81
C HIS A 235 0.66 -15.92 6.70
N TRP A 236 -0.38 -15.07 6.85
CA TRP A 236 -0.35 -13.94 7.76
C TRP A 236 -0.70 -14.37 9.19
N ASN A 237 0.13 -13.97 10.15
CA ASN A 237 -0.21 -14.13 11.56
C ASN A 237 -1.04 -12.91 12.02
N PHE A 238 -2.34 -13.09 12.19
CA PHE A 238 -3.29 -12.03 12.58
C PHE A 238 -3.01 -11.40 13.96
N LYS A 239 -2.12 -12.00 14.77
CA LYS A 239 -1.65 -11.39 16.03
C LYS A 239 -0.61 -10.29 15.83
N ASN A 240 0.02 -10.20 14.66
CA ASN A 240 1.03 -9.19 14.36
C ASN A 240 0.43 -7.78 14.18
N TYR A 241 -0.86 -7.71 13.86
CA TYR A 241 -1.58 -6.44 13.70
C TYR A 241 -3.05 -6.63 14.05
N THR A 242 -3.52 -5.87 15.04
CA THR A 242 -4.93 -5.93 15.48
C THR A 242 -5.59 -4.59 15.16
N PRO A 243 -6.39 -4.50 14.08
CA PRO A 243 -7.07 -3.27 13.72
C PRO A 243 -8.22 -2.96 14.69
N ASN A 244 -8.39 -1.68 14.99
CA ASN A 244 -9.57 -1.14 15.64
C ASN A 244 -10.68 -0.91 14.61
N LEU A 245 -10.29 -0.58 13.38
CA LEU A 245 -11.19 -0.28 12.27
C LEU A 245 -10.80 -1.11 11.03
N LEU A 246 -11.75 -1.88 10.50
CA LEU A 246 -11.68 -2.61 9.24
C LEU A 246 -12.58 -1.92 8.22
N VAL A 247 -12.05 -1.60 7.06
CA VAL A 247 -12.79 -0.96 5.97
C VAL A 247 -12.76 -1.86 4.74
N ILE A 248 -13.90 -2.31 4.28
CA ILE A 248 -14.03 -3.25 3.15
C ILE A 248 -14.61 -2.50 1.95
N ASN A 249 -13.83 -2.35 0.88
CA ASN A 249 -14.27 -1.76 -0.38
C ASN A 249 -14.17 -2.81 -1.50
N LEU A 250 -15.18 -3.66 -1.61
CA LEU A 250 -15.27 -4.77 -2.56
C LEU A 250 -16.60 -4.77 -3.30
N GLY A 251 -16.62 -5.45 -4.45
CA GLY A 251 -17.79 -5.62 -5.31
C GLY A 251 -17.66 -4.93 -6.66
N THR A 252 -16.84 -3.89 -6.80
CA THR A 252 -16.64 -3.18 -8.07
C THR A 252 -16.25 -4.14 -9.21
N ASN A 253 -15.33 -5.08 -8.96
CA ASN A 253 -14.88 -6.04 -9.98
C ASN A 253 -15.95 -7.08 -10.30
N ASP A 254 -16.76 -7.48 -9.33
CA ASP A 254 -17.90 -8.37 -9.56
C ASP A 254 -18.88 -7.75 -10.56
N PHE A 255 -19.20 -6.46 -10.41
CA PHE A 255 -20.05 -5.72 -11.34
C PHE A 255 -19.35 -5.33 -12.66
N SER A 256 -18.05 -5.08 -12.64
CA SER A 256 -17.28 -4.87 -13.88
C SER A 256 -17.29 -6.10 -14.77
N ALA A 257 -17.24 -7.31 -14.21
CA ALA A 257 -17.39 -8.55 -14.95
C ALA A 257 -18.79 -8.69 -15.58
N GLU A 258 -19.84 -8.17 -14.92
CA GLU A 258 -21.16 -8.08 -15.53
C GLU A 258 -21.15 -7.17 -16.75
N THR A 259 -20.58 -5.96 -16.63
CA THR A 259 -20.51 -4.98 -17.71
C THR A 259 -19.70 -5.47 -18.90
N ASN A 260 -18.54 -6.04 -18.65
CA ASN A 260 -17.57 -6.35 -19.68
C ASN A 260 -17.76 -7.74 -20.29
N LEU A 261 -18.35 -8.69 -19.55
CA LEU A 261 -18.44 -10.10 -19.91
C LEU A 261 -19.87 -10.65 -19.89
N GLY A 262 -20.89 -9.84 -19.52
CA GLY A 262 -22.28 -10.27 -19.42
C GLY A 262 -22.56 -11.25 -18.25
N LEU A 263 -21.68 -11.28 -17.26
CA LEU A 263 -21.77 -12.21 -16.13
C LEU A 263 -22.59 -11.59 -14.99
N THR A 264 -23.90 -11.82 -15.00
CA THR A 264 -24.83 -11.25 -14.03
C THR A 264 -24.40 -11.44 -12.57
N VAL A 265 -24.53 -10.39 -11.76
CA VAL A 265 -24.30 -10.42 -10.32
C VAL A 265 -25.61 -10.82 -9.62
N ASP A 266 -25.69 -12.07 -9.18
CA ASP A 266 -26.80 -12.55 -8.37
C ASP A 266 -26.75 -11.95 -6.95
N SER A 267 -27.86 -11.39 -6.49
CA SER A 267 -27.94 -10.70 -5.21
C SER A 267 -27.78 -11.63 -4.00
N VAL A 268 -28.34 -12.82 -4.07
CA VAL A 268 -28.30 -13.80 -2.94
C VAL A 268 -26.88 -14.33 -2.79
N GLU A 269 -26.26 -14.69 -3.89
CA GLU A 269 -24.88 -15.18 -3.91
C GLU A 269 -23.88 -14.09 -3.49
N PHE A 270 -24.06 -12.85 -3.95
CA PHE A 270 -23.19 -11.73 -3.56
C PHE A 270 -23.31 -11.45 -2.06
N VAL A 271 -24.53 -11.27 -1.54
CA VAL A 271 -24.78 -10.99 -0.12
C VAL A 271 -24.28 -12.13 0.77
N SER A 272 -24.53 -13.39 0.39
CA SER A 272 -24.06 -14.54 1.18
C SER A 272 -22.54 -14.65 1.21
N SER A 273 -21.86 -14.36 0.09
CA SER A 273 -20.39 -14.35 0.02
C SER A 273 -19.78 -13.22 0.86
N TYR A 274 -20.41 -12.05 0.84
CA TYR A 274 -19.97 -10.93 1.66
C TYR A 274 -20.15 -11.23 3.16
N LEU A 275 -21.28 -11.80 3.57
CA LEU A 275 -21.52 -12.22 4.95
C LEU A 275 -20.51 -13.27 5.42
N LYS A 276 -20.13 -14.21 4.56
CA LYS A 276 -19.04 -15.18 4.86
C LYS A 276 -17.72 -14.45 5.10
N PHE A 277 -17.40 -13.45 4.30
CA PHE A 277 -16.17 -12.70 4.47
C PHE A 277 -16.20 -11.83 5.75
N VAL A 278 -17.32 -11.17 6.05
CA VAL A 278 -17.50 -10.44 7.32
C VAL A 278 -17.33 -11.39 8.51
N LYS A 279 -17.92 -12.58 8.45
CA LYS A 279 -17.74 -13.59 9.51
C LYS A 279 -16.27 -14.00 9.66
N GLN A 280 -15.55 -14.24 8.56
CA GLN A 280 -14.12 -14.55 8.58
C GLN A 280 -13.32 -13.44 9.28
N LEU A 281 -13.62 -12.17 8.99
CA LEU A 281 -12.97 -11.02 9.63
C LEU A 281 -13.29 -10.94 11.13
N ARG A 282 -14.53 -11.24 11.52
CA ARG A 282 -14.95 -11.31 12.94
C ARG A 282 -14.22 -12.42 13.70
N ASP A 283 -13.99 -13.55 13.06
CA ASP A 283 -13.26 -14.66 13.68
C ASP A 283 -11.80 -14.24 13.99
N PHE A 284 -11.18 -13.41 13.15
CA PHE A 284 -9.83 -12.87 13.39
C PHE A 284 -9.83 -11.65 14.34
N TYR A 285 -10.82 -10.77 14.21
CA TYR A 285 -10.86 -9.47 14.89
C TYR A 285 -12.24 -9.20 15.51
N PRO A 286 -12.57 -9.90 16.59
CA PRO A 286 -13.94 -9.89 17.16
C PRO A 286 -14.41 -8.52 17.65
N LYS A 287 -13.47 -7.60 17.96
CA LYS A 287 -13.80 -6.27 18.52
C LYS A 287 -13.70 -5.13 17.52
N ALA A 288 -13.13 -5.36 16.32
CA ALA A 288 -12.93 -4.30 15.34
C ALA A 288 -14.26 -3.71 14.87
N THR A 289 -14.33 -2.41 14.69
CA THR A 289 -15.39 -1.78 13.91
C THR A 289 -15.23 -2.17 12.45
N ILE A 290 -16.29 -2.66 11.81
CA ILE A 290 -16.29 -2.98 10.37
C ILE A 290 -17.11 -1.93 9.63
N VAL A 291 -16.57 -1.36 8.57
CA VAL A 291 -17.33 -0.51 7.64
C VAL A 291 -17.28 -1.13 6.24
N CYS A 292 -18.48 -1.50 5.76
CA CYS A 292 -18.68 -1.99 4.40
C CYS A 292 -18.91 -0.80 3.47
N VAL A 293 -18.00 -0.59 2.52
CA VAL A 293 -17.96 0.63 1.69
C VAL A 293 -18.26 0.30 0.23
N VAL A 294 -19.10 1.12 -0.40
CA VAL A 294 -19.29 1.15 -1.85
C VAL A 294 -18.37 2.20 -2.46
N GLY A 295 -17.51 1.80 -3.40
CA GLY A 295 -16.55 2.67 -4.08
C GLY A 295 -17.20 3.56 -5.17
N PRO A 296 -16.44 4.53 -5.72
CA PRO A 296 -16.98 5.58 -6.59
C PRO A 296 -17.00 5.20 -8.09
N MET A 297 -16.47 4.05 -8.51
CA MET A 297 -16.29 3.69 -9.93
C MET A 297 -17.54 3.13 -10.60
N MET A 298 -18.69 3.18 -9.96
CA MET A 298 -19.96 2.68 -10.48
C MET A 298 -20.96 3.82 -10.59
N SER A 299 -21.87 3.74 -11.57
CA SER A 299 -22.98 4.66 -11.72
C SER A 299 -24.25 3.90 -12.14
N ASP A 300 -25.37 4.57 -12.11
CA ASP A 300 -26.63 4.03 -12.64
C ASP A 300 -26.82 4.36 -14.11
N ASP A 301 -25.99 5.26 -14.67
CA ASP A 301 -26.07 5.69 -16.07
C ASP A 301 -25.34 4.72 -17.01
N TYR A 302 -24.39 3.94 -16.48
CA TYR A 302 -23.58 2.99 -17.27
C TYR A 302 -23.33 1.68 -16.49
N PRO A 303 -23.54 0.49 -17.12
CA PRO A 303 -24.16 0.32 -18.44
C PRO A 303 -25.62 0.74 -18.40
N LYS A 304 -26.18 1.13 -19.57
CA LYS A 304 -27.58 1.56 -19.68
C LYS A 304 -28.50 0.50 -19.07
N ASP A 305 -29.46 0.94 -18.27
CA ASP A 305 -30.42 0.11 -17.54
C ASP A 305 -29.81 -0.86 -16.49
N GLY A 306 -28.49 -0.79 -16.27
CA GLY A 306 -27.79 -1.66 -15.32
C GLY A 306 -27.99 -1.32 -13.87
N MET A 307 -28.27 -0.05 -13.55
CA MET A 307 -28.49 0.46 -12.20
C MET A 307 -27.44 -0.07 -11.20
N GLN A 308 -26.18 -0.13 -11.62
CA GLN A 308 -25.16 -0.87 -10.89
C GLN A 308 -24.81 -0.22 -9.54
N TRP A 309 -24.78 1.10 -9.47
CA TRP A 309 -24.50 1.81 -8.22
C TRP A 309 -25.63 1.62 -7.21
N SER A 310 -26.87 1.76 -7.62
CA SER A 310 -28.05 1.49 -6.75
C SER A 310 -28.11 0.03 -6.32
N ARG A 311 -27.77 -0.91 -7.20
CA ARG A 311 -27.78 -2.35 -6.90
C ARG A 311 -26.74 -2.72 -5.85
N ILE A 312 -25.49 -2.31 -6.02
CA ILE A 312 -24.43 -2.64 -5.07
C ILE A 312 -24.70 -2.02 -3.69
N GLN A 313 -25.25 -0.79 -3.64
CA GLN A 313 -25.66 -0.17 -2.38
C GLN A 313 -26.68 -1.02 -1.63
N ARG A 314 -27.73 -1.48 -2.34
CA ARG A 314 -28.72 -2.39 -1.74
C ARG A 314 -28.10 -3.68 -1.22
N TYR A 315 -27.19 -4.27 -1.99
CA TYR A 315 -26.55 -5.53 -1.61
C TYR A 315 -25.67 -5.35 -0.38
N VAL A 316 -24.79 -4.35 -0.37
CA VAL A 316 -23.91 -4.06 0.78
C VAL A 316 -24.74 -3.60 1.99
N GLY A 317 -25.77 -2.79 1.80
CA GLY A 317 -26.72 -2.41 2.86
C GLY A 317 -27.44 -3.62 3.47
N SER A 318 -27.79 -4.61 2.63
CA SER A 318 -28.40 -5.87 3.10
C SER A 318 -27.42 -6.70 3.94
N VAL A 319 -26.13 -6.70 3.62
CA VAL A 319 -25.09 -7.36 4.44
C VAL A 319 -25.05 -6.76 5.84
N VAL A 320 -24.97 -5.43 5.93
CA VAL A 320 -24.93 -4.73 7.23
C VAL A 320 -26.22 -4.95 8.02
N SER A 321 -27.38 -4.80 7.36
CA SER A 321 -28.68 -5.05 8.02
C SER A 321 -28.81 -6.48 8.54
N SER A 322 -28.37 -7.48 7.76
CA SER A 322 -28.40 -8.90 8.17
C SER A 322 -27.46 -9.17 9.33
N SER A 323 -26.25 -8.59 9.31
CA SER A 323 -25.28 -8.71 10.41
C SER A 323 -25.82 -8.08 11.70
N ASN A 324 -26.39 -6.89 11.60
CA ASN A 324 -27.00 -6.20 12.76
C ASN A 324 -28.18 -7.03 13.36
N LYS A 325 -29.04 -7.61 12.51
CA LYS A 325 -30.13 -8.50 12.95
C LYS A 325 -29.60 -9.77 13.61
N ALA A 326 -28.42 -10.24 13.22
CA ALA A 326 -27.75 -11.37 13.83
C ALA A 326 -27.00 -11.03 15.13
N GLY A 327 -27.03 -9.77 15.58
CA GLY A 327 -26.43 -9.30 16.82
C GLY A 327 -25.06 -8.60 16.70
N ASP A 328 -24.51 -8.44 15.49
CA ASP A 328 -23.30 -7.66 15.28
C ASP A 328 -23.64 -6.17 15.17
N SER A 329 -23.60 -5.45 16.29
CA SER A 329 -23.87 -4.00 16.34
C SER A 329 -22.69 -3.11 15.93
N ASN A 330 -21.51 -3.70 15.66
CA ASN A 330 -20.28 -2.94 15.34
C ASN A 330 -19.89 -3.07 13.85
N ILE A 331 -20.90 -3.10 12.98
CA ILE A 331 -20.77 -3.10 11.53
C ILE A 331 -21.64 -2.00 10.93
N TYR A 332 -21.07 -1.25 9.99
CA TYR A 332 -21.65 -0.05 9.41
C TYR A 332 -21.57 -0.06 7.89
N TYR A 333 -22.41 0.73 7.26
CA TYR A 333 -22.48 0.95 5.83
C TYR A 333 -22.06 2.36 5.47
N PHE A 334 -21.29 2.52 4.38
CA PHE A 334 -20.97 3.80 3.79
C PHE A 334 -20.90 3.69 2.26
N ALA A 335 -21.31 4.72 1.52
CA ALA A 335 -21.18 4.80 0.08
C ALA A 335 -20.51 6.11 -0.34
N HIS A 336 -19.54 5.99 -1.23
CA HIS A 336 -19.03 7.13 -1.98
C HIS A 336 -19.99 7.45 -3.12
N ASP A 337 -20.12 8.73 -3.46
CA ASP A 337 -20.82 9.11 -4.69
C ASP A 337 -20.01 8.65 -5.92
N PRO A 338 -20.68 8.43 -7.06
CA PRO A 338 -20.00 8.21 -8.32
C PRO A 338 -18.96 9.30 -8.60
N GLN A 339 -17.80 8.91 -9.09
CA GLN A 339 -16.71 9.84 -9.36
C GLN A 339 -17.02 10.72 -10.57
N LEU A 340 -16.39 11.89 -10.59
CA LEU A 340 -16.45 12.85 -11.68
C LEU A 340 -15.04 13.12 -12.23
N PRO A 341 -14.91 13.49 -13.51
CA PRO A 341 -13.64 13.91 -14.08
C PRO A 341 -12.99 15.07 -13.29
N PRO A 342 -11.62 15.18 -13.35
CA PRO A 342 -10.69 14.35 -14.10
C PRO A 342 -10.46 13.00 -13.42
N LEU A 343 -10.19 11.97 -14.24
CA LEU A 343 -10.00 10.58 -13.81
C LEU A 343 -8.52 10.19 -13.84
N GLY A 344 -8.16 9.20 -13.05
CA GLY A 344 -6.90 8.50 -13.14
C GLY A 344 -6.84 7.53 -14.33
N GLU A 345 -5.80 6.70 -14.41
CA GLU A 345 -5.69 5.69 -15.47
C GLU A 345 -6.87 4.72 -15.45
N ASP A 346 -7.27 4.27 -16.64
CA ASP A 346 -8.33 3.27 -16.85
C ASP A 346 -9.61 3.56 -16.02
N TYR A 347 -10.06 4.81 -16.03
CA TYR A 347 -11.25 5.28 -15.29
C TYR A 347 -11.15 5.17 -13.76
N HIS A 348 -9.96 5.02 -13.17
CA HIS A 348 -9.80 4.97 -11.71
C HIS A 348 -9.90 6.38 -11.08
N PRO A 349 -10.10 6.46 -9.77
CA PRO A 349 -10.11 7.73 -9.07
C PRO A 349 -8.77 8.46 -9.19
N SER A 350 -8.78 9.72 -9.59
CA SER A 350 -7.62 10.59 -9.52
C SER A 350 -7.27 10.96 -8.08
N LYS A 351 -6.08 11.49 -7.85
CA LYS A 351 -5.63 11.94 -6.51
C LYS A 351 -6.66 12.86 -5.84
N SER A 352 -7.23 13.83 -6.58
CA SER A 352 -8.25 14.73 -6.03
C SER A 352 -9.55 14.01 -5.67
N THR A 353 -9.91 12.95 -6.38
CA THR A 353 -11.05 12.09 -6.02
C THR A 353 -10.76 11.33 -4.74
N HIS A 354 -9.56 10.77 -4.60
CA HIS A 354 -9.14 10.11 -3.36
C HIS A 354 -9.16 11.04 -2.15
N GLU A 355 -8.75 12.29 -2.32
CA GLU A 355 -8.81 13.32 -1.27
C GLU A 355 -10.27 13.56 -0.83
N ARG A 356 -11.20 13.77 -1.78
CA ARG A 356 -12.65 13.91 -1.48
C ARG A 356 -13.24 12.67 -0.82
N MET A 357 -12.88 11.46 -1.30
CA MET A 357 -13.29 10.21 -0.66
C MET A 357 -12.87 10.16 0.80
N ALA A 358 -11.61 10.51 1.07
CA ALA A 358 -11.07 10.51 2.42
C ALA A 358 -11.76 11.52 3.32
N ASP A 359 -12.01 12.74 2.85
CA ASP A 359 -12.68 13.79 3.62
C ASP A 359 -14.09 13.37 4.04
N ARG A 360 -14.88 12.84 3.09
CA ARG A 360 -16.24 12.35 3.38
C ARG A 360 -16.24 11.18 4.36
N PHE A 361 -15.28 10.25 4.18
CA PHE A 361 -15.20 9.08 5.04
C PHE A 361 -14.75 9.44 6.46
N VAL A 362 -13.80 10.36 6.62
CA VAL A 362 -13.41 10.89 7.95
C VAL A 362 -14.60 11.54 8.64
N SER A 363 -15.38 12.38 7.92
CA SER A 363 -16.59 12.98 8.49
C SER A 363 -17.61 11.93 8.95
N PHE A 364 -17.76 10.84 8.21
CA PHE A 364 -18.58 9.72 8.65
C PHE A 364 -17.99 9.02 9.89
N LEU A 365 -16.70 8.74 9.92
CA LEU A 365 -16.04 8.10 11.06
C LEU A 365 -16.17 8.94 12.35
N GLN A 366 -16.14 10.27 12.23
CA GLN A 366 -16.39 11.17 13.37
C GLN A 366 -17.78 10.96 13.99
N THR A 367 -18.80 10.59 13.20
CA THR A 367 -20.13 10.23 13.76
C THR A 367 -20.11 8.92 14.56
N LEU A 368 -19.08 8.09 14.36
CA LEU A 368 -18.87 6.83 15.10
C LEU A 368 -17.89 6.99 16.27
N GLY A 369 -17.38 8.20 16.51
CA GLY A 369 -16.46 8.51 17.63
C GLY A 369 -14.97 8.35 17.33
N TYR A 370 -14.58 8.30 16.06
CA TYR A 370 -13.17 8.29 15.63
C TYR A 370 -12.61 9.68 15.48
#